data_ab681f613f1022e637f55db61e560ddc
#
_entry.id   ab681f613f1022e637f55db61e560ddc
#
_cell.length_a   1.000
_cell.length_b   1.000
_cell.length_c   1.000
_cell.angle_alpha   90.00
_cell.angle_beta   90.00
_cell.angle_gamma   90.00
#
_symmetry.space_group_name_H-M   'P 1'
#
loop_
_entity.id
_entity.type
_entity.pdbx_description
1 polymer ?
#
loop_
_entity_poly.entity_id
_entity_poly.type
_entity_poly.pdbx_seq_one_letter_code
_entity_poly.pdbx_strand_id
1 'polypeptide(L)'
;MEINKEFLGKLFEQAVENPRLRQSYDLRTTSDDNSQRILNTLLPGTVIPIHRHPNSNENVLLLCGKLVEVIYDENGKEKERIHLDPTIGNYGCVIPPGAWHTVEVLDPSVIYEATDGKYGEDGSETFDAFKAKEAENKTTPTFSNSFGDLRKNIEYLIGIDRQSGRMEEITPLYVSRMLNVPLEEVKNVMKDIDVR
;
A
#
# COMPACT_ATOMS: atom_id res chain seq x y z
N MET A 1 -4.55 -22.73 -7.03
CA MET A 1 -3.38 -22.12 -6.37
C MET A 1 -3.56 -22.32 -4.88
N GLU A 2 -2.51 -22.73 -4.17
CA GLU A 2 -2.52 -22.86 -2.70
C GLU A 2 -1.73 -21.70 -2.08
N ILE A 3 -2.26 -21.10 -1.03
CA ILE A 3 -1.55 -20.14 -0.19
C ILE A 3 -0.86 -20.94 0.91
N ASN A 4 0.35 -21.40 0.66
CA ASN A 4 1.14 -22.24 1.56
C ASN A 4 2.53 -21.64 1.82
N LYS A 5 3.34 -22.31 2.64
CA LYS A 5 4.68 -21.82 3.01
C LYS A 5 5.61 -21.61 1.81
N GLU A 6 5.52 -22.45 0.79
CA GLU A 6 6.36 -22.31 -0.41
C GLU A 6 5.97 -21.06 -1.18
N PHE A 7 4.67 -20.84 -1.39
CA PHE A 7 4.17 -19.64 -2.05
C PHE A 7 4.54 -18.38 -1.29
N LEU A 8 4.30 -18.34 0.03
CA LEU A 8 4.66 -17.18 0.86
C LEU A 8 6.19 -16.96 0.87
N GLY A 9 6.98 -18.03 0.87
CA GLY A 9 8.44 -17.94 0.78
C GLY A 9 8.92 -17.18 -0.45
N LYS A 10 8.32 -17.43 -1.61
CA LYS A 10 8.64 -16.70 -2.85
C LYS A 10 8.28 -15.20 -2.75
N LEU A 11 7.19 -14.86 -2.06
CA LEU A 11 6.85 -13.45 -1.82
C LEU A 11 7.85 -12.79 -0.86
N PHE A 12 8.34 -13.50 0.15
CA PHE A 12 9.40 -12.98 1.03
C PHE A 12 10.71 -12.74 0.28
N GLU A 13 11.13 -13.66 -0.60
CA GLU A 13 12.31 -13.47 -1.45
C GLU A 13 12.18 -12.19 -2.29
N GLN A 14 11.04 -11.98 -2.92
CA GLN A 14 10.76 -10.77 -3.69
C GLN A 14 10.72 -9.51 -2.81
N ALA A 15 10.17 -9.59 -1.61
CA ALA A 15 10.13 -8.48 -0.68
C ALA A 15 11.54 -8.05 -0.20
N VAL A 16 12.46 -9.01 -0.01
CA VAL A 16 13.87 -8.74 0.34
C VAL A 16 14.57 -7.96 -0.76
N GLU A 17 14.32 -8.29 -2.02
CA GLU A 17 14.92 -7.61 -3.16
C GLU A 17 14.26 -6.25 -3.46
N ASN A 18 13.06 -6.01 -2.92
CA ASN A 18 12.32 -4.78 -3.15
C ASN A 18 12.88 -3.65 -2.27
N PRO A 19 13.27 -2.48 -2.85
CA PRO A 19 13.73 -1.33 -2.07
C PRO A 19 12.75 -0.81 -1.01
N ARG A 20 11.44 -1.13 -1.16
CA ARG A 20 10.39 -0.79 -0.20
C ARG A 20 10.20 -1.85 0.89
N LEU A 21 10.98 -2.94 0.86
CA LEU A 21 10.89 -4.07 1.80
C LEU A 21 9.50 -4.69 1.86
N ARG A 22 8.78 -4.73 0.72
CA ARG A 22 7.44 -5.31 0.61
C ARG A 22 7.15 -5.85 -0.78
N GLN A 23 6.25 -6.83 -0.83
CA GLN A 23 5.74 -7.42 -2.08
C GLN A 23 4.24 -7.67 -1.96
N SER A 24 3.49 -7.17 -2.92
CA SER A 24 2.04 -7.41 -3.03
C SER A 24 1.76 -8.53 -4.04
N TYR A 25 0.71 -9.31 -3.77
CA TYR A 25 0.16 -10.29 -4.70
C TYR A 25 -1.36 -10.12 -4.78
N ASP A 26 -1.84 -9.82 -5.99
CA ASP A 26 -3.26 -9.59 -6.26
C ASP A 26 -4.03 -10.90 -6.38
N LEU A 27 -5.10 -11.04 -5.63
CA LEU A 27 -6.00 -12.20 -5.64
C LEU A 27 -7.32 -11.92 -6.37
N ARG A 28 -7.48 -10.74 -6.97
CA ARG A 28 -8.68 -10.43 -7.76
C ARG A 28 -8.77 -11.38 -8.96
N THR A 29 -9.99 -11.63 -9.42
CA THR A 29 -10.23 -12.41 -10.64
C THR A 29 -9.86 -11.58 -11.87
N THR A 30 -10.22 -10.30 -11.86
CA THR A 30 -9.92 -9.34 -12.92
C THR A 30 -9.60 -7.96 -12.29
N SER A 31 -9.01 -7.09 -13.10
CA SER A 31 -8.77 -5.69 -12.74
C SER A 31 -10.06 -4.89 -12.52
N ASP A 32 -11.16 -5.35 -13.09
CA ASP A 32 -12.47 -4.69 -12.99
C ASP A 32 -13.27 -5.10 -11.75
N ASP A 33 -12.73 -5.98 -10.92
CA ASP A 33 -13.39 -6.38 -9.67
C ASP A 33 -13.61 -5.18 -8.74
N ASN A 34 -14.85 -5.03 -8.28
CA ASN A 34 -15.26 -3.97 -7.35
C ASN A 34 -14.90 -4.30 -5.88
N SER A 35 -13.95 -5.16 -5.67
CA SER A 35 -13.37 -5.47 -4.37
C SER A 35 -11.89 -5.76 -4.51
N GLN A 36 -11.11 -5.32 -3.56
CA GLN A 36 -9.68 -5.56 -3.50
C GLN A 36 -9.41 -6.76 -2.60
N ARG A 37 -8.52 -7.63 -3.01
CA ARG A 37 -8.10 -8.83 -2.29
C ARG A 37 -6.63 -9.01 -2.54
N ILE A 38 -5.81 -8.60 -1.59
CA ILE A 38 -4.36 -8.50 -1.77
C ILE A 38 -3.65 -9.24 -0.65
N LEU A 39 -2.62 -10.01 -0.99
CA LEU A 39 -1.62 -10.45 -0.03
C LEU A 39 -0.48 -9.42 -0.05
N ASN A 40 -0.17 -8.85 1.09
CA ASN A 40 0.99 -7.99 1.26
C ASN A 40 2.01 -8.67 2.16
N THR A 41 3.18 -8.94 1.59
CA THR A 41 4.36 -9.40 2.33
C THR A 41 5.16 -8.19 2.74
N LEU A 42 5.39 -8.05 4.03
CA LEU A 42 5.98 -6.88 4.67
C LEU A 42 7.17 -7.30 5.52
N LEU A 43 8.31 -6.61 5.36
CA LEU A 43 9.49 -6.83 6.18
C LEU A 43 9.66 -5.69 7.20
N PRO A 44 10.30 -5.93 8.35
CA PRO A 44 10.69 -4.87 9.26
C PRO A 44 11.48 -3.77 8.54
N GLY A 45 11.10 -2.51 8.76
CA GLY A 45 11.63 -1.36 8.02
C GLY A 45 10.77 -0.93 6.82
N THR A 46 9.75 -1.71 6.43
CA THR A 46 8.72 -1.24 5.50
C THR A 46 8.07 0.03 6.04
N VAL A 47 7.96 1.05 5.17
CA VAL A 47 7.22 2.28 5.47
C VAL A 47 5.94 2.29 4.64
N ILE A 48 4.80 2.24 5.31
CA ILE A 48 3.49 2.44 4.70
C ILE A 48 3.00 3.81 5.12
N PRO A 49 2.69 4.72 4.17
CA PRO A 49 2.13 6.01 4.51
C PRO A 49 0.85 5.88 5.33
N ILE A 50 0.61 6.82 6.24
CA ILE A 50 -0.71 6.93 6.88
C ILE A 50 -1.73 7.20 5.77
N HIS A 51 -2.76 6.38 5.70
CA HIS A 51 -3.79 6.44 4.65
C HIS A 51 -5.16 6.08 5.21
N ARG A 52 -6.19 6.25 4.40
CA ARG A 52 -7.55 5.81 4.73
C ARG A 52 -8.31 5.36 3.48
N HIS A 53 -9.32 4.54 3.71
CA HIS A 53 -10.34 4.14 2.74
C HIS A 53 -11.66 4.81 3.13
N PRO A 54 -12.07 5.92 2.48
CA PRO A 54 -13.21 6.73 2.95
C PRO A 54 -14.55 6.00 2.89
N ASN A 55 -14.68 5.06 1.95
CA ASN A 55 -15.95 4.49 1.54
C ASN A 55 -16.17 3.04 1.97
N SER A 56 -15.16 2.38 2.50
CA SER A 56 -15.22 0.96 2.85
C SER A 56 -14.43 0.63 4.11
N ASN A 57 -14.81 -0.47 4.76
CA ASN A 57 -13.94 -1.10 5.74
C ASN A 57 -12.71 -1.68 5.02
N GLU A 58 -11.58 -1.71 5.71
CA GLU A 58 -10.49 -2.58 5.36
C GLU A 58 -10.41 -3.75 6.35
N ASN A 59 -10.40 -4.96 5.81
CA ASN A 59 -10.27 -6.18 6.59
C ASN A 59 -8.83 -6.65 6.49
N VAL A 60 -8.12 -6.68 7.62
CA VAL A 60 -6.74 -7.13 7.72
C VAL A 60 -6.68 -8.44 8.47
N LEU A 61 -6.16 -9.49 7.83
CA LEU A 61 -5.88 -10.78 8.47
C LEU A 61 -4.39 -11.08 8.36
N LEU A 62 -3.74 -11.32 9.49
CA LEU A 62 -2.33 -11.67 9.56
C LEU A 62 -2.16 -13.18 9.40
N LEU A 63 -1.57 -13.63 8.30
CA LEU A 63 -1.33 -15.05 8.02
C LEU A 63 -0.09 -15.58 8.76
N CYS A 64 0.93 -14.75 8.91
CA CYS A 64 2.14 -15.06 9.68
C CYS A 64 2.88 -13.77 10.02
N GLY A 65 3.78 -13.85 11.02
CA GLY A 65 4.58 -12.71 11.48
C GLY A 65 3.94 -11.99 12.67
N LYS A 66 4.36 -10.73 12.89
CA LYS A 66 3.83 -9.83 13.91
C LYS A 66 3.85 -8.40 13.39
N LEU A 67 2.76 -7.70 13.59
CA LEU A 67 2.67 -6.29 13.24
C LEU A 67 1.71 -5.54 14.17
N VAL A 68 1.69 -4.24 14.04
CA VAL A 68 0.78 -3.35 14.75
C VAL A 68 0.06 -2.47 13.73
N GLU A 69 -1.26 -2.53 13.70
CA GLU A 69 -2.06 -1.51 13.04
C GLU A 69 -2.16 -0.30 13.95
N VAL A 70 -1.81 0.87 13.43
CA VAL A 70 -1.81 2.13 14.16
C VAL A 70 -2.88 3.05 13.59
N ILE A 71 -3.83 3.43 14.42
CA ILE A 71 -4.95 4.30 14.04
C ILE A 71 -4.65 5.73 14.52
N TYR A 72 -4.96 6.70 13.66
CA TYR A 72 -4.73 8.13 13.91
C TYR A 72 -6.03 8.94 13.87
N ASP A 73 -6.00 10.09 14.51
CA ASP A 73 -7.04 11.10 14.37
C ASP A 73 -6.80 12.02 13.16
N GLU A 74 -7.74 12.94 12.91
CA GLU A 74 -7.68 13.92 11.80
C GLU A 74 -6.49 14.91 11.89
N ASN A 75 -5.80 14.95 13.01
CA ASN A 75 -4.59 15.77 13.22
C ASN A 75 -3.31 14.96 13.08
N GLY A 76 -3.40 13.65 12.80
CA GLY A 76 -2.26 12.74 12.72
C GLY A 76 -1.72 12.31 14.10
N LYS A 77 -2.52 12.47 15.16
CA LYS A 77 -2.17 11.97 16.48
C LYS A 77 -2.64 10.53 16.61
N GLU A 78 -1.76 9.66 17.08
CA GLU A 78 -2.08 8.26 17.37
C GLU A 78 -3.21 8.14 18.39
N LYS A 79 -4.20 7.31 18.08
CA LYS A 79 -5.37 7.01 18.91
C LYS A 79 -5.35 5.61 19.47
N GLU A 80 -4.92 4.64 18.67
CA GLU A 80 -5.02 3.23 19.00
C GLU A 80 -3.90 2.43 18.33
N ARG A 81 -3.47 1.37 19.00
CA ARG A 81 -2.53 0.37 18.48
C ARG A 81 -3.14 -1.01 18.62
N ILE A 82 -3.31 -1.69 17.49
CA ILE A 82 -3.89 -3.04 17.42
C ILE A 82 -2.76 -4.01 17.11
N HIS A 83 -2.34 -4.77 18.12
CA HIS A 83 -1.27 -5.75 17.97
C HIS A 83 -1.81 -7.04 17.37
N LEU A 84 -1.26 -7.44 16.21
CA LEU A 84 -1.59 -8.69 15.53
C LEU A 84 -0.44 -9.68 15.69
N ASP A 85 -0.77 -10.85 16.23
CA ASP A 85 0.14 -11.98 16.42
C ASP A 85 -0.68 -13.28 16.47
N PRO A 86 -0.73 -14.07 15.39
CA PRO A 86 -1.48 -15.32 15.33
C PRO A 86 -1.06 -16.35 16.39
N THR A 87 0.18 -16.28 16.89
CA THR A 87 0.69 -17.22 17.89
C THR A 87 0.02 -17.07 19.26
N ILE A 88 -0.59 -15.92 19.53
CA ILE A 88 -1.34 -15.63 20.75
C ILE A 88 -2.84 -15.43 20.52
N GLY A 89 -3.32 -15.71 19.29
CA GLY A 89 -4.74 -15.67 18.94
C GLY A 89 -5.23 -14.31 18.42
N ASN A 90 -4.35 -13.35 18.14
CA ASN A 90 -4.71 -12.05 17.55
C ASN A 90 -4.50 -12.11 16.03
N TYR A 91 -5.54 -12.50 15.30
CA TYR A 91 -5.42 -12.85 13.89
C TYR A 91 -5.62 -11.69 12.92
N GLY A 92 -6.29 -10.62 13.33
CA GLY A 92 -6.62 -9.54 12.40
C GLY A 92 -7.50 -8.47 13.04
N CYS A 93 -7.84 -7.48 12.25
CA CYS A 93 -8.73 -6.38 12.63
C CYS A 93 -9.56 -5.91 11.45
N VAL A 94 -10.57 -5.10 11.75
CA VAL A 94 -11.37 -4.37 10.76
C VAL A 94 -11.17 -2.89 11.00
N ILE A 95 -10.64 -2.19 10.01
CA ILE A 95 -10.44 -0.75 10.03
C ILE A 95 -11.69 -0.09 9.45
N PRO A 96 -12.38 0.77 10.20
CA PRO A 96 -13.62 1.38 9.73
C PRO A 96 -13.38 2.42 8.63
N PRO A 97 -14.41 2.73 7.81
CA PRO A 97 -14.30 3.72 6.75
C PRO A 97 -13.80 5.07 7.29
N GLY A 98 -12.87 5.67 6.57
CA GLY A 98 -12.32 6.98 6.89
C GLY A 98 -11.29 7.02 8.01
N ALA A 99 -11.02 5.91 8.70
CA ALA A 99 -10.01 5.87 9.75
C ALA A 99 -8.59 5.99 9.14
N TRP A 100 -7.84 6.98 9.58
CA TRP A 100 -6.42 7.11 9.23
C TRP A 100 -5.61 6.02 9.92
N HIS A 101 -4.83 5.27 9.17
CA HIS A 101 -4.05 4.16 9.70
C HIS A 101 -2.76 3.89 8.92
N THR A 102 -1.88 3.13 9.55
CA THR A 102 -0.68 2.54 8.95
C THR A 102 -0.30 1.27 9.70
N VAL A 103 0.68 0.51 9.17
CA VAL A 103 1.22 -0.66 9.86
C VAL A 103 2.67 -0.44 10.29
N GLU A 104 3.01 -0.96 11.47
CA GLU A 104 4.38 -1.14 11.95
C GLU A 104 4.71 -2.63 11.94
N VAL A 105 5.69 -3.03 11.16
CA VAL A 105 6.07 -4.43 11.00
C VAL A 105 7.13 -4.80 12.04
N LEU A 106 6.79 -5.72 12.95
CA LEU A 106 7.69 -6.17 14.03
C LEU A 106 8.51 -7.40 13.61
N ASP A 107 7.87 -8.38 12.96
CA ASP A 107 8.51 -9.56 12.38
C ASP A 107 8.10 -9.66 10.89
N PRO A 108 8.87 -10.35 10.03
CA PRO A 108 8.46 -10.59 8.64
C PRO A 108 7.04 -11.15 8.59
N SER A 109 6.15 -10.44 7.91
CA SER A 109 4.70 -10.65 7.98
C SER A 109 4.07 -10.82 6.61
N VAL A 110 2.99 -11.58 6.55
CA VAL A 110 2.07 -11.58 5.40
C VAL A 110 0.68 -11.30 5.90
N ILE A 111 0.08 -10.24 5.36
CA ILE A 111 -1.32 -9.89 5.60
C ILE A 111 -2.16 -10.17 4.36
N TYR A 112 -3.41 -10.53 4.59
CA TYR A 112 -4.47 -10.48 3.60
C TYR A 112 -5.31 -9.24 3.89
N GLU A 113 -5.39 -8.36 2.90
CA GLU A 113 -6.22 -7.16 2.94
C GLU A 113 -7.38 -7.27 1.97
N ALA A 114 -8.56 -6.86 2.41
CA ALA A 114 -9.74 -6.79 1.58
C ALA A 114 -10.51 -5.49 1.85
N THR A 115 -10.76 -4.75 0.76
CA THR A 115 -11.57 -3.52 0.74
C THR A 115 -12.57 -3.56 -0.40
N ASP A 116 -13.68 -2.88 -0.25
CA ASP A 116 -14.63 -2.68 -1.33
C ASP A 116 -14.20 -1.51 -2.23
N GLY A 117 -14.59 -1.58 -3.47
CA GLY A 117 -14.23 -0.60 -4.50
C GLY A 117 -13.11 -1.10 -5.41
N LYS A 118 -13.13 -0.61 -6.65
CA LYS A 118 -12.11 -0.94 -7.63
C LYS A 118 -10.77 -0.36 -7.20
N TYR A 119 -9.72 -1.16 -7.35
CA TYR A 119 -8.36 -0.76 -6.97
C TYR A 119 -7.94 0.53 -7.69
N GLY A 120 -7.50 1.51 -6.90
CA GLY A 120 -7.10 2.82 -7.40
C GLY A 120 -8.26 3.79 -7.69
N GLU A 121 -9.53 3.35 -7.62
CA GLU A 121 -10.73 4.16 -7.82
C GLU A 121 -11.64 4.20 -6.59
N ASP A 122 -11.27 3.54 -5.52
CA ASP A 122 -11.99 3.42 -4.23
C ASP A 122 -12.02 4.71 -3.39
N GLY A 123 -11.31 5.75 -3.86
CA GLY A 123 -11.21 7.03 -3.14
C GLY A 123 -10.16 7.05 -2.04
N SER A 124 -9.36 5.99 -1.88
CA SER A 124 -8.28 5.96 -0.89
C SER A 124 -7.33 7.14 -1.05
N GLU A 125 -6.89 7.68 0.07
CA GLU A 125 -5.99 8.84 0.10
C GLU A 125 -4.97 8.72 1.23
N THR A 126 -3.80 9.35 1.04
CA THR A 126 -2.78 9.43 2.08
C THR A 126 -2.97 10.68 2.93
N PHE A 127 -2.54 10.59 4.20
CA PHE A 127 -2.61 11.72 5.14
C PHE A 127 -1.82 12.93 4.64
N ASP A 128 -0.64 12.70 4.08
CA ASP A 128 0.18 13.78 3.51
C ASP A 128 -0.51 14.46 2.32
N ALA A 129 -1.14 13.68 1.43
CA ALA A 129 -1.90 14.23 0.32
C ALA A 129 -3.14 15.00 0.79
N PHE A 130 -3.81 14.53 1.85
CA PHE A 130 -4.92 15.22 2.49
C PHE A 130 -4.47 16.55 3.11
N LYS A 131 -3.39 16.52 3.90
CA LYS A 131 -2.81 17.75 4.51
C LYS A 131 -2.27 18.72 3.47
N ALA A 132 -1.70 18.25 2.37
CA ALA A 132 -1.27 19.07 1.27
C ALA A 132 -2.46 19.82 0.63
N LYS A 133 -3.59 19.13 0.38
CA LYS A 133 -4.82 19.77 -0.12
C LYS A 133 -5.38 20.82 0.86
N GLU A 134 -5.33 20.55 2.18
CA GLU A 134 -5.70 21.53 3.20
C GLU A 134 -4.76 22.74 3.19
N ALA A 135 -3.46 22.54 2.92
CA ALA A 135 -2.45 23.57 2.89
C ALA A 135 -2.45 24.36 1.57
N GLU A 136 -2.79 23.75 0.43
CA GLU A 136 -2.99 24.44 -0.87
C GLU A 136 -4.09 25.49 -0.80
N ASN A 137 -5.05 25.32 0.10
CA ASN A 137 -5.96 26.42 0.47
C ASN A 137 -5.28 27.53 1.29
N LYS A 138 -3.99 27.40 1.63
CA LYS A 138 -3.23 28.30 2.51
C LYS A 138 -1.80 28.68 2.08
N THR A 139 -1.20 28.11 1.05
CA THR A 139 0.13 28.40 0.43
C THR A 139 0.86 27.13 -0.04
N THR A 140 1.63 27.21 -1.12
CA THR A 140 2.31 26.10 -1.84
C THR A 140 3.39 25.40 -1.00
N PRO A 141 3.41 24.07 -0.87
CA PRO A 141 4.46 23.33 -0.16
C PRO A 141 5.50 22.69 -1.08
N THR A 142 6.71 22.56 -0.56
CA THR A 142 7.83 21.81 -1.15
C THR A 142 7.81 20.37 -0.66
N PHE A 143 7.90 19.40 -1.59
CA PHE A 143 7.90 17.97 -1.30
C PHE A 143 9.33 17.41 -1.29
N SER A 144 9.69 16.56 -0.33
CA SER A 144 10.92 15.77 -0.37
C SER A 144 10.61 14.29 -0.60
N ASN A 145 11.21 13.69 -1.64
CA ASN A 145 11.08 12.27 -1.93
C ASN A 145 12.02 11.47 -1.02
N SER A 146 11.46 10.73 -0.05
CA SER A 146 12.22 9.98 0.94
C SER A 146 12.73 8.61 0.45
N PHE A 147 12.42 8.18 -0.77
CA PHE A 147 12.66 6.82 -1.26
C PHE A 147 13.66 6.72 -2.43
N GLY A 148 14.58 7.67 -2.57
CA GLY A 148 15.58 7.63 -3.62
C GLY A 148 15.05 8.04 -5.00
N ASP A 149 15.63 7.50 -6.06
CA ASP A 149 15.33 7.87 -7.44
C ASP A 149 13.90 7.48 -7.83
N LEU A 150 13.02 8.48 -7.99
CA LEU A 150 11.62 8.28 -8.37
C LEU A 150 11.48 7.48 -9.68
N ARG A 151 12.36 7.73 -10.66
CA ARG A 151 12.34 7.02 -11.93
C ARG A 151 12.56 5.51 -11.74
N LYS A 152 13.54 5.12 -10.94
CA LYS A 152 13.82 3.71 -10.62
C LYS A 152 12.65 3.05 -9.89
N ASN A 153 12.03 3.77 -8.96
CA ASN A 153 10.87 3.25 -8.25
C ASN A 153 9.67 3.03 -9.18
N ILE A 154 9.46 3.92 -10.15
CA ILE A 154 8.42 3.77 -11.18
C ILE A 154 8.74 2.59 -12.10
N GLU A 155 9.97 2.50 -12.61
CA GLU A 155 10.40 1.39 -13.48
C GLU A 155 10.29 0.03 -12.78
N TYR A 156 10.63 -0.02 -11.48
CA TYR A 156 10.48 -1.22 -10.66
C TYR A 156 9.00 -1.62 -10.50
N LEU A 157 8.13 -0.68 -10.17
CA LEU A 157 6.68 -0.92 -10.05
C LEU A 157 6.09 -1.43 -11.37
N ILE A 158 6.43 -0.80 -12.49
CA ILE A 158 6.06 -1.24 -13.84
C ILE A 158 6.52 -2.68 -14.09
N GLY A 159 7.76 -3.01 -13.72
CA GLY A 159 8.32 -4.34 -13.87
C GLY A 159 7.51 -5.41 -13.13
N ILE A 160 7.12 -5.13 -11.88
CA ILE A 160 6.28 -6.04 -11.08
C ILE A 160 4.90 -6.22 -11.73
N ASP A 161 4.25 -5.14 -12.12
CA ASP A 161 2.92 -5.19 -12.70
C ASP A 161 2.91 -5.91 -14.05
N ARG A 162 3.97 -5.76 -14.85
CA ARG A 162 4.18 -6.57 -16.07
C ARG A 162 4.24 -8.06 -15.76
N GLN A 163 5.01 -8.45 -14.75
CA GLN A 163 5.14 -9.86 -14.34
C GLN A 163 3.82 -10.43 -13.84
N SER A 164 2.97 -9.60 -13.24
CA SER A 164 1.64 -9.98 -12.75
C SER A 164 0.52 -9.87 -13.80
N GLY A 165 0.82 -9.41 -15.02
CA GLY A 165 -0.15 -9.26 -16.10
C GLY A 165 -1.07 -8.04 -15.99
N ARG A 166 -0.73 -7.05 -15.15
CA ARG A 166 -1.56 -5.85 -14.88
C ARG A 166 -1.19 -4.61 -15.70
N MET A 167 -0.71 -4.80 -16.92
CA MET A 167 -0.25 -3.70 -17.78
C MET A 167 -1.28 -2.60 -18.06
N GLU A 168 -2.56 -2.95 -18.13
CA GLU A 168 -3.64 -2.02 -18.44
C GLU A 168 -3.91 -1.02 -17.30
N GLU A 169 -3.44 -1.30 -16.10
CA GLU A 169 -3.67 -0.51 -14.89
C GLU A 169 -2.55 0.49 -14.57
N ILE A 170 -1.44 0.47 -15.30
CA ILE A 170 -0.28 1.32 -15.00
C ILE A 170 -0.52 2.74 -15.50
N THR A 171 -1.29 3.48 -14.76
CA THR A 171 -1.56 4.90 -15.00
C THR A 171 -0.70 5.79 -14.09
N PRO A 172 -0.44 7.06 -14.45
CA PRO A 172 0.23 7.99 -13.55
C PRO A 172 -0.47 8.14 -12.18
N LEU A 173 -1.79 8.03 -12.15
CA LEU A 173 -2.57 8.08 -10.91
C LEU A 173 -2.33 6.84 -10.05
N TYR A 174 -2.32 5.66 -10.64
CA TYR A 174 -1.97 4.42 -9.98
C TYR A 174 -0.56 4.49 -9.37
N VAL A 175 0.43 4.88 -10.18
CA VAL A 175 1.83 5.00 -9.75
C VAL A 175 1.98 6.03 -8.61
N SER A 176 1.32 7.19 -8.73
CA SER A 176 1.29 8.24 -7.71
C SER A 176 0.82 7.68 -6.35
N ARG A 177 -0.24 6.88 -6.36
CA ARG A 177 -0.78 6.25 -5.13
C ARG A 177 0.14 5.17 -4.59
N MET A 178 0.66 4.30 -5.47
CA MET A 178 1.52 3.20 -5.05
C MET A 178 2.85 3.66 -4.46
N LEU A 179 3.40 4.75 -4.98
CA LEU A 179 4.68 5.30 -4.52
C LEU A 179 4.53 6.43 -3.50
N ASN A 180 3.30 6.88 -3.24
CA ASN A 180 3.01 8.05 -2.40
C ASN A 180 3.79 9.30 -2.86
N VAL A 181 3.70 9.61 -4.15
CA VAL A 181 4.38 10.74 -4.79
C VAL A 181 3.32 11.61 -5.50
N PRO A 182 3.47 12.95 -5.50
CA PRO A 182 2.52 13.83 -6.18
C PRO A 182 2.29 13.44 -7.64
N LEU A 183 1.02 13.43 -8.05
CA LEU A 183 0.62 13.01 -9.40
C LEU A 183 1.35 13.76 -10.52
N GLU A 184 1.60 15.05 -10.35
CA GLU A 184 2.29 15.86 -11.36
C GLU A 184 3.78 15.49 -11.51
N GLU A 185 4.44 15.10 -10.42
CA GLU A 185 5.82 14.58 -10.48
C GLU A 185 5.87 13.25 -11.23
N VAL A 186 4.96 12.35 -10.90
CA VAL A 186 4.82 11.05 -11.59
C VAL A 186 4.54 11.25 -13.07
N LYS A 187 3.58 12.11 -13.44
CA LYS A 187 3.28 12.43 -14.83
C LYS A 187 4.51 12.94 -15.59
N ASN A 188 5.32 13.78 -14.95
CA ASN A 188 6.52 14.32 -15.57
C ASN A 188 7.57 13.25 -15.83
N VAL A 189 7.80 12.35 -14.87
CA VAL A 189 8.77 11.26 -15.01
C VAL A 189 8.27 10.19 -15.98
N MET A 190 6.98 9.86 -15.95
CA MET A 190 6.40 8.83 -16.82
C MET A 190 6.30 9.22 -18.30
N LYS A 191 6.42 10.51 -18.65
CA LYS A 191 6.47 10.93 -20.07
C LYS A 191 7.59 10.26 -20.86
N ASP A 192 8.69 9.96 -20.19
CA ASP A 192 9.91 9.41 -20.78
C ASP A 192 10.09 7.91 -20.48
N ILE A 193 9.08 7.26 -19.87
CA ILE A 193 9.12 5.83 -19.54
C ILE A 193 8.15 5.09 -20.47
N ASP A 194 8.67 4.07 -21.17
CA ASP A 194 7.81 3.17 -21.95
C ASP A 194 7.04 2.25 -21.01
N VAL A 195 5.72 2.48 -20.92
CA VAL A 195 4.79 1.67 -20.14
C VAL A 195 4.13 0.54 -20.95
N ARG A 196 4.52 0.35 -22.23
CA ARG A 196 3.96 -0.69 -23.11
C ARG A 196 4.63 -2.06 -22.93
#